data_23e5fe839a6b2a67ecc83d4fda881fdc
#
_entry.id   23e5fe839a6b2a67ecc83d4fda881fdc
#
_cell.length_a   1.000
_cell.length_b   1.000
_cell.length_c   1.000
_cell.angle_alpha   90.00
_cell.angle_beta   90.00
_cell.angle_gamma   90.00
#
_symmetry.space_group_name_H-M   'P 1'
#
loop_
_entity.id
_entity.type
_entity.pdbx_description
1 polymer ?
#
loop_
_entity_poly.entity_id
_entity_poly.type
_entity_poly.pdbx_seq_one_letter_code
_entity_poly.pdbx_strand_id
1 'polypeptide(L)'
;DSDFHGHLSSLLLQKSLHLLPLIAMDPYKHLPSSAFNAPFMTTNAGAPVWNDNNALTIGRRGPVLLEDYHLVEKLAHFARERTPERVVHARGASAKGFFEVTHDISDLTCADFLRAPGVQTPIIIRFSTVIHERGSPETIRDPRGFAVKFYTREGNFDLVGNNFPVFFIRDAIKFPDVIHAFKPNPKSHIQENWRILDFCSHLPESLSTFTWFYDDVGIPQDYRHMEGFGVQTFTLINKAGKVNYVKFHWKPTCGVKSLT
;
A
#
# COMPACT_ATOMS: atom_id res chain seq x y z
N ASP A 1 2.01 -49.98 41.16
CA ASP A 1 1.46 -48.88 40.32
C ASP A 1 2.06 -47.48 40.65
N SER A 2 2.69 -47.35 41.84
CA SER A 2 3.36 -46.06 42.20
C SER A 2 4.77 -45.89 41.61
N ASP A 3 5.42 -47.00 41.25
CA ASP A 3 6.82 -46.95 40.78
C ASP A 3 6.99 -46.65 39.27
N PHE A 4 5.93 -46.82 38.49
CA PHE A 4 5.96 -46.58 37.04
C PHE A 4 5.86 -45.10 36.68
N HIS A 5 5.17 -44.31 37.50
CA HIS A 5 5.08 -42.85 37.31
C HIS A 5 6.31 -42.10 37.76
N GLY A 6 7.02 -42.64 38.77
CA GLY A 6 8.28 -42.04 39.25
C GLY A 6 9.42 -42.14 38.23
N HIS A 7 9.51 -43.25 37.51
CA HIS A 7 10.58 -43.47 36.52
C HIS A 7 10.39 -42.69 35.21
N LEU A 8 9.15 -42.48 34.77
CA LEU A 8 8.88 -41.67 33.56
C LEU A 8 9.12 -40.19 33.81
N SER A 9 8.75 -39.69 34.99
CA SER A 9 9.01 -38.29 35.34
C SER A 9 10.50 -38.00 35.55
N SER A 10 11.28 -38.92 36.08
CA SER A 10 12.73 -38.77 36.23
C SER A 10 13.47 -38.85 34.87
N LEU A 11 12.98 -39.66 33.92
CA LEU A 11 13.58 -39.75 32.58
C LEU A 11 13.25 -38.52 31.72
N LEU A 12 12.05 -37.97 31.86
CA LEU A 12 11.66 -36.74 31.17
C LEU A 12 12.36 -35.52 31.76
N LEU A 13 12.53 -35.45 33.08
CA LEU A 13 13.29 -34.40 33.74
C LEU A 13 14.81 -34.50 33.41
N GLN A 14 15.38 -35.69 33.32
CA GLN A 14 16.77 -35.85 32.92
C GLN A 14 17.03 -35.48 31.46
N LYS A 15 16.11 -35.77 30.55
CA LYS A 15 16.21 -35.35 29.15
C LYS A 15 15.97 -33.85 28.97
N SER A 16 15.09 -33.25 29.76
CA SER A 16 14.89 -31.81 29.76
C SER A 16 16.02 -31.04 30.47
N LEU A 17 16.63 -31.62 31.51
CA LEU A 17 17.79 -31.03 32.18
C LEU A 17 19.05 -31.00 31.32
N HIS A 18 19.23 -31.92 30.36
CA HIS A 18 20.32 -31.82 29.39
C HIS A 18 20.15 -30.75 28.32
N LEU A 19 18.91 -30.34 28.03
CA LEU A 19 18.61 -29.20 27.12
C LEU A 19 18.62 -27.84 27.82
N LEU A 20 18.27 -27.80 29.11
CA LEU A 20 18.26 -26.57 29.91
C LEU A 20 19.61 -25.85 30.01
N PRO A 21 20.77 -26.54 30.17
CA PRO A 21 22.08 -25.87 30.18
C PRO A 21 22.43 -25.21 28.84
N LEU A 22 21.99 -25.77 27.73
CA LEU A 22 22.21 -25.19 26.39
C LEU A 22 21.38 -23.89 26.20
N ILE A 23 20.16 -23.87 26.77
CA ILE A 23 19.30 -22.70 26.73
C ILE A 23 19.74 -21.62 27.75
N ALA A 24 20.23 -22.04 28.95
CA ALA A 24 20.63 -21.14 30.02
C ALA A 24 22.01 -20.50 29.83
N MET A 25 22.91 -21.12 29.06
CA MET A 25 24.28 -20.66 28.88
C MET A 25 24.53 -19.78 27.66
N ASP A 26 23.66 -19.58 26.81
CA ASP A 26 23.61 -18.86 25.53
C ASP A 26 23.06 -19.79 24.44
N PRO A 27 21.77 -19.75 24.20
CA PRO A 27 21.11 -20.62 23.23
C PRO A 27 21.68 -20.50 21.81
N TYR A 28 22.48 -19.47 21.57
CA TYR A 28 23.06 -19.19 20.25
C TYR A 28 24.51 -19.62 20.11
N LYS A 29 25.21 -19.92 21.21
CA LYS A 29 26.65 -20.18 21.22
C LYS A 29 27.11 -21.39 20.40
N HIS A 30 26.21 -22.33 20.15
CA HIS A 30 26.49 -23.57 19.40
C HIS A 30 25.81 -23.65 18.05
N LEU A 31 25.07 -22.60 17.67
CA LEU A 31 24.46 -22.53 16.35
C LEU A 31 25.49 -22.03 15.33
N PRO A 32 25.51 -22.59 14.12
CA PRO A 32 26.37 -22.05 13.06
C PRO A 32 25.96 -20.59 12.79
N SER A 33 26.90 -19.77 12.37
CA SER A 33 26.67 -18.33 12.14
C SER A 33 25.47 -18.05 11.18
N SER A 34 25.15 -18.99 10.29
CA SER A 34 23.97 -18.95 9.46
C SER A 34 22.65 -19.09 10.22
N ALA A 35 22.66 -19.70 11.40
CA ALA A 35 21.47 -19.84 12.25
C ALA A 35 21.12 -18.56 13.00
N PHE A 36 22.08 -17.65 13.22
CA PHE A 36 21.83 -16.35 13.82
C PHE A 36 21.05 -15.39 12.90
N ASN A 37 21.01 -15.66 11.60
CA ASN A 37 20.28 -14.89 10.62
C ASN A 37 18.87 -15.46 10.33
N ALA A 38 18.54 -16.63 10.88
CA ALA A 38 17.20 -17.19 10.77
C ALA A 38 16.34 -16.69 11.94
N PRO A 39 15.25 -15.98 11.70
CA PRO A 39 14.36 -15.56 12.77
C PRO A 39 13.74 -16.80 13.43
N PHE A 40 13.83 -16.89 14.74
CA PHE A 40 13.07 -17.89 15.49
C PHE A 40 11.58 -17.58 15.40
N MET A 41 10.77 -18.62 15.22
CA MET A 41 9.33 -18.48 15.37
C MET A 41 9.00 -18.26 16.86
N THR A 42 8.23 -17.22 17.12
CA THR A 42 7.78 -16.87 18.47
C THR A 42 6.27 -16.68 18.50
N THR A 43 5.70 -16.83 19.69
CA THR A 43 4.35 -16.34 19.97
C THR A 43 4.30 -14.81 19.89
N ASN A 44 3.11 -14.21 19.90
CA ASN A 44 2.96 -12.75 19.96
C ASN A 44 3.57 -12.13 21.22
N ALA A 45 3.71 -12.91 22.28
CA ALA A 45 4.39 -12.49 23.52
C ALA A 45 5.92 -12.70 23.50
N GLY A 46 6.48 -13.15 22.36
CA GLY A 46 7.92 -13.36 22.19
C GLY A 46 8.46 -14.69 22.74
N ALA A 47 7.60 -15.60 23.21
CA ALA A 47 8.03 -16.93 23.65
C ALA A 47 8.35 -17.82 22.43
N PRO A 48 9.46 -18.59 22.46
CA PRO A 48 9.82 -19.48 21.36
C PRO A 48 8.75 -20.55 21.10
N VAL A 49 8.48 -20.82 19.83
CA VAL A 49 7.60 -21.91 19.40
C VAL A 49 8.45 -23.13 19.07
N TRP A 50 8.24 -24.20 19.82
CA TRP A 50 9.03 -25.44 19.70
C TRP A 50 8.54 -26.38 18.62
N ASN A 51 7.23 -26.37 18.34
CA ASN A 51 6.60 -27.25 17.37
C ASN A 51 5.47 -26.53 16.64
N ASP A 52 5.67 -26.30 15.35
CA ASP A 52 4.67 -25.67 14.48
C ASP A 52 3.86 -26.67 13.64
N ASN A 53 4.12 -27.97 13.82
CA ASN A 53 3.56 -29.01 12.95
C ASN A 53 2.42 -29.81 13.60
N ASN A 54 2.25 -29.74 14.92
CA ASN A 54 1.24 -30.49 15.65
C ASN A 54 0.58 -29.62 16.70
N ALA A 55 -0.74 -29.66 16.73
CA ALA A 55 -1.53 -29.07 17.81
C ALA A 55 -1.59 -30.01 19.03
N LEU A 56 -1.86 -29.43 20.21
CA LEU A 56 -2.11 -30.20 21.43
C LEU A 56 -3.47 -30.90 21.35
N THR A 57 -3.49 -32.18 21.70
CA THR A 57 -4.69 -33.01 21.68
C THR A 57 -4.87 -33.79 22.97
N ILE A 58 -6.09 -34.17 23.29
CA ILE A 58 -6.36 -35.11 24.39
C ILE A 58 -6.04 -36.53 23.90
N GLY A 59 -4.83 -37.00 24.22
CA GLY A 59 -4.33 -38.28 23.74
C GLY A 59 -3.97 -38.25 22.24
N ARG A 60 -3.43 -39.35 21.75
CA ARG A 60 -2.82 -39.48 20.41
C ARG A 60 -3.79 -39.22 19.23
N ARG A 61 -5.06 -39.43 19.40
CA ARG A 61 -6.13 -39.28 18.38
C ARG A 61 -7.31 -38.48 18.92
N GLY A 62 -7.15 -37.80 20.04
CA GLY A 62 -8.21 -37.05 20.68
C GLY A 62 -8.46 -35.68 20.00
N PRO A 63 -9.45 -34.96 20.48
CA PRO A 63 -9.77 -33.62 19.99
C PRO A 63 -8.64 -32.64 20.32
N VAL A 64 -8.52 -31.61 19.50
CA VAL A 64 -7.59 -30.50 19.70
C VAL A 64 -8.04 -29.66 20.88
N LEU A 65 -7.09 -29.22 21.70
CA LEU A 65 -7.33 -28.34 22.84
C LEU A 65 -7.35 -26.88 22.39
N LEU A 66 -8.35 -26.12 22.83
CA LEU A 66 -8.38 -24.65 22.64
C LEU A 66 -7.35 -23.94 23.52
N GLU A 67 -6.83 -24.61 24.56
CA GLU A 67 -5.70 -24.11 25.38
C GLU A 67 -4.35 -24.15 24.64
N ASP A 68 -4.30 -24.76 23.45
CA ASP A 68 -3.16 -24.63 22.57
C ASP A 68 -3.04 -23.20 22.05
N TYR A 69 -2.37 -22.38 22.81
CA TYR A 69 -2.19 -20.96 22.54
C TYR A 69 -1.55 -20.73 21.15
N HIS A 70 -0.56 -21.54 20.78
CA HIS A 70 0.09 -21.41 19.47
C HIS A 70 -0.87 -21.73 18.32
N LEU A 71 -1.71 -22.75 18.43
CA LEU A 71 -2.74 -23.04 17.42
C LEU A 71 -3.68 -21.85 17.22
N VAL A 72 -4.18 -21.29 18.31
CA VAL A 72 -5.10 -20.15 18.26
C VAL A 72 -4.44 -18.93 17.61
N GLU A 73 -3.20 -18.62 17.98
CA GLU A 73 -2.46 -17.52 17.35
C GLU A 73 -2.18 -17.78 15.87
N LYS A 74 -1.74 -18.98 15.50
CA LYS A 74 -1.47 -19.35 14.10
C LYS A 74 -2.72 -19.21 13.24
N LEU A 75 -3.87 -19.69 13.71
CA LEU A 75 -5.15 -19.52 13.01
C LEU A 75 -5.57 -18.04 12.93
N ALA A 76 -5.36 -17.26 13.99
CA ALA A 76 -5.65 -15.84 14.00
C ALA A 76 -4.76 -15.07 13.00
N HIS A 77 -3.48 -15.38 12.94
CA HIS A 77 -2.57 -14.83 11.94
C HIS A 77 -3.00 -15.18 10.52
N PHE A 78 -3.29 -16.45 10.26
CA PHE A 78 -3.78 -16.91 8.96
C PHE A 78 -5.06 -16.19 8.54
N ALA A 79 -6.03 -16.06 9.44
CA ALA A 79 -7.31 -15.42 9.14
C ALA A 79 -7.19 -13.92 8.88
N ARG A 80 -6.15 -13.26 9.41
CA ARG A 80 -5.92 -11.81 9.32
C ARG A 80 -4.72 -11.40 8.47
N GLU A 81 -4.01 -12.33 7.85
CA GLU A 81 -2.81 -12.03 7.06
C GLU A 81 -3.09 -11.22 5.80
N ARG A 82 -4.31 -11.28 5.30
CA ARG A 82 -4.72 -10.60 4.07
C ARG A 82 -5.06 -9.16 4.36
N THR A 83 -4.20 -8.24 3.92
CA THR A 83 -4.53 -6.82 3.90
C THR A 83 -5.47 -6.55 2.74
N PRO A 84 -6.62 -5.88 2.96
CA PRO A 84 -7.50 -5.47 1.87
C PRO A 84 -6.77 -4.59 0.86
N GLU A 85 -7.06 -4.75 -0.41
CA GLU A 85 -6.57 -3.85 -1.43
C GLU A 85 -7.22 -2.47 -1.32
N ARG A 86 -6.58 -1.44 -1.88
CA ARG A 86 -7.23 -0.14 -2.07
C ARG A 86 -8.43 -0.31 -2.97
N VAL A 87 -9.50 0.41 -2.69
CA VAL A 87 -10.72 0.41 -3.52
C VAL A 87 -10.40 0.81 -4.95
N VAL A 88 -9.52 1.79 -5.12
CA VAL A 88 -8.90 2.21 -6.38
C VAL A 88 -7.40 2.39 -6.17
N HIS A 89 -6.61 2.38 -7.23
CA HIS A 89 -5.17 2.51 -7.18
C HIS A 89 -4.44 1.34 -6.49
N ALA A 90 -4.98 0.13 -6.56
CA ALA A 90 -4.40 -1.05 -5.91
C ALA A 90 -3.04 -1.42 -6.53
N ARG A 91 -2.92 -1.40 -7.86
CA ARG A 91 -1.67 -1.61 -8.58
C ARG A 91 -0.87 -0.32 -8.69
N GLY A 92 0.40 -0.34 -8.28
CA GLY A 92 1.25 0.84 -8.39
C GLY A 92 2.71 0.57 -8.09
N ALA A 93 3.53 1.59 -8.36
CA ALA A 93 4.96 1.61 -8.12
C ALA A 93 5.36 2.94 -7.49
N SER A 94 6.48 2.96 -6.77
CA SER A 94 6.95 4.18 -6.09
C SER A 94 8.38 4.51 -6.48
N ALA A 95 8.70 5.80 -6.45
CA ALA A 95 10.05 6.31 -6.64
C ALA A 95 10.39 7.31 -5.52
N LYS A 96 11.66 7.37 -5.16
CA LYS A 96 12.23 8.39 -4.27
C LYS A 96 12.98 9.40 -5.10
N GLY A 97 12.98 10.65 -4.67
CA GLY A 97 13.68 11.73 -5.33
C GLY A 97 13.68 13.00 -4.49
N PHE A 98 13.90 14.11 -5.15
CA PHE A 98 13.78 15.42 -4.54
C PHE A 98 13.06 16.38 -5.49
N PHE A 99 12.40 17.35 -4.90
CA PHE A 99 11.84 18.51 -5.57
C PHE A 99 12.80 19.68 -5.40
N GLU A 100 13.06 20.41 -6.46
CA GLU A 100 13.89 21.60 -6.43
C GLU A 100 13.14 22.81 -6.98
N VAL A 101 13.18 23.91 -6.24
CA VAL A 101 12.63 25.18 -6.67
C VAL A 101 13.55 25.82 -7.71
N THR A 102 13.06 26.11 -8.89
CA THR A 102 13.85 26.72 -9.97
C THR A 102 13.69 28.23 -10.09
N HIS A 103 12.56 28.76 -9.62
CA HIS A 103 12.23 30.19 -9.71
C HIS A 103 11.73 30.71 -8.37
N ASP A 104 11.95 32.00 -8.13
CA ASP A 104 11.41 32.68 -6.96
C ASP A 104 9.88 32.87 -7.13
N ILE A 105 9.12 32.34 -6.19
CA ILE A 105 7.67 32.50 -6.10
C ILE A 105 7.24 32.98 -4.71
N SER A 106 8.14 33.65 -3.98
CA SER A 106 7.88 34.14 -2.62
C SER A 106 6.78 35.19 -2.56
N ASP A 107 6.45 35.84 -3.64
CA ASP A 107 5.29 36.72 -3.80
C ASP A 107 3.95 35.97 -3.83
N LEU A 108 3.94 34.68 -4.14
CA LEU A 108 2.75 33.83 -4.20
C LEU A 108 2.53 33.03 -2.93
N THR A 109 3.59 32.62 -2.21
CA THR A 109 3.51 31.72 -1.08
C THR A 109 4.56 32.02 0.00
N CYS A 110 4.19 31.74 1.26
CA CYS A 110 5.13 31.75 2.38
C CYS A 110 5.63 30.35 2.77
N ALA A 111 5.21 29.29 2.05
CA ALA A 111 5.62 27.93 2.33
C ALA A 111 7.13 27.75 2.28
N ASP A 112 7.71 27.18 3.34
CA ASP A 112 9.17 27.08 3.49
C ASP A 112 9.85 26.31 2.36
N PHE A 113 9.25 25.22 1.89
CA PHE A 113 9.84 24.40 0.82
C PHE A 113 9.83 25.08 -0.55
N LEU A 114 9.11 26.20 -0.72
CA LEU A 114 9.04 27.04 -1.93
C LEU A 114 9.72 28.41 -1.76
N ARG A 115 10.49 28.61 -0.69
CA ARG A 115 11.00 29.93 -0.26
C ARG A 115 12.01 30.59 -1.18
N ALA A 116 12.79 29.82 -1.96
CA ALA A 116 13.83 30.36 -2.84
C ALA A 116 14.30 29.33 -3.88
N PRO A 117 14.80 29.76 -5.05
CA PRO A 117 15.47 28.90 -6.01
C PRO A 117 16.61 28.09 -5.39
N GLY A 118 16.80 26.86 -5.85
CA GLY A 118 17.79 25.91 -5.33
C GLY A 118 17.40 25.18 -4.04
N VAL A 119 16.26 25.51 -3.46
CA VAL A 119 15.75 24.76 -2.29
C VAL A 119 15.32 23.37 -2.73
N GLN A 120 15.93 22.34 -2.14
CA GLN A 120 15.59 20.94 -2.38
C GLN A 120 14.78 20.38 -1.23
N THR A 121 13.75 19.61 -1.56
CA THR A 121 12.88 18.91 -0.61
C THR A 121 12.81 17.44 -0.98
N PRO A 122 13.13 16.51 -0.07
CA PRO A 122 12.98 15.09 -0.34
C PRO A 122 11.51 14.76 -0.64
N ILE A 123 11.28 13.89 -1.62
CA ILE A 123 9.96 13.41 -1.99
C ILE A 123 9.92 11.91 -2.14
N ILE A 124 8.74 11.34 -1.91
CA ILE A 124 8.37 10.03 -2.39
C ILE A 124 7.13 10.20 -3.25
N ILE A 125 7.17 9.61 -4.44
CA ILE A 125 6.02 9.59 -5.35
C ILE A 125 5.54 8.15 -5.52
N ARG A 126 4.22 7.96 -5.54
CA ARG A 126 3.58 6.70 -5.90
C ARG A 126 2.74 6.91 -7.15
N PHE A 127 3.02 6.13 -8.17
CA PHE A 127 2.21 6.03 -9.38
C PHE A 127 1.31 4.80 -9.31
N SER A 128 0.14 4.84 -9.95
CA SER A 128 -0.80 3.72 -9.96
C SER A 128 -1.73 3.74 -11.16
N THR A 129 -2.25 2.58 -11.51
CA THR A 129 -3.51 2.46 -12.25
C THR A 129 -4.68 2.80 -11.31
N VAL A 130 -5.93 2.70 -11.76
CA VAL A 130 -7.08 3.12 -10.95
C VAL A 130 -8.04 1.97 -10.66
N ILE A 131 -8.59 1.34 -11.70
CA ILE A 131 -9.79 0.51 -11.57
C ILE A 131 -9.49 -0.92 -11.15
N HIS A 132 -8.39 -1.47 -11.61
CA HIS A 132 -8.12 -2.90 -11.50
C HIS A 132 -7.42 -3.28 -10.19
N GLU A 133 -7.42 -4.57 -9.90
CA GLU A 133 -6.81 -5.17 -8.71
C GLU A 133 -5.28 -5.14 -8.75
N ARG A 134 -4.65 -5.44 -7.62
CA ARG A 134 -3.20 -5.40 -7.44
C ARG A 134 -2.43 -6.27 -8.44
N GLY A 135 -2.97 -7.42 -8.85
CA GLY A 135 -2.34 -8.35 -9.80
C GLY A 135 -2.55 -8.01 -11.28
N SER A 136 -3.27 -6.94 -11.60
CA SER A 136 -3.57 -6.55 -12.97
C SER A 136 -2.34 -6.00 -13.71
N PRO A 137 -2.32 -6.05 -15.06
CA PRO A 137 -1.25 -5.44 -15.84
C PRO A 137 -1.31 -3.91 -15.79
N GLU A 138 -0.14 -3.25 -15.85
CA GLU A 138 -0.07 -1.77 -15.87
C GLU A 138 -0.23 -1.17 -17.27
N THR A 139 -0.22 -2.00 -18.32
CA THR A 139 -0.36 -1.58 -19.72
C THR A 139 -1.81 -1.45 -20.20
N ILE A 140 -2.76 -1.69 -19.32
CA ILE A 140 -4.18 -1.55 -19.65
C ILE A 140 -4.58 -0.09 -19.84
N ARG A 141 -5.67 0.12 -20.61
CA ARG A 141 -6.34 1.42 -20.67
C ARG A 141 -7.02 1.69 -19.34
N ASP A 142 -6.53 2.69 -18.64
CA ASP A 142 -7.02 3.08 -17.32
C ASP A 142 -6.51 4.50 -17.03
N PRO A 143 -7.21 5.33 -16.26
CA PRO A 143 -6.60 6.53 -15.71
C PRO A 143 -5.36 6.15 -14.89
N ARG A 144 -4.39 7.03 -14.82
CA ARG A 144 -3.27 6.89 -13.90
C ARG A 144 -3.41 7.90 -12.78
N GLY A 145 -3.09 7.45 -11.58
CA GLY A 145 -2.97 8.30 -10.41
C GLY A 145 -1.52 8.48 -10.01
N PHE A 146 -1.22 9.58 -9.35
CA PHE A 146 0.02 9.74 -8.62
C PHE A 146 -0.21 10.53 -7.33
N ALA A 147 0.64 10.26 -6.34
CA ALA A 147 0.66 10.98 -5.09
C ALA A 147 2.11 11.33 -4.76
N VAL A 148 2.38 12.61 -4.58
CA VAL A 148 3.71 13.12 -4.20
C VAL A 148 3.66 13.56 -2.76
N LYS A 149 4.48 12.94 -1.92
CA LYS A 149 4.71 13.35 -0.55
C LYS A 149 5.99 14.17 -0.47
N PHE A 150 5.85 15.42 -0.05
CA PHE A 150 6.97 16.32 0.22
C PHE A 150 7.28 16.28 1.72
N TYR A 151 8.51 15.95 2.06
CA TYR A 151 9.00 15.95 3.45
C TYR A 151 9.59 17.31 3.78
N THR A 152 8.72 18.27 4.11
CA THR A 152 9.12 19.64 4.39
C THR A 152 9.50 19.84 5.85
N ARG A 153 10.20 20.95 6.18
CA ARG A 153 10.52 21.31 7.56
C ARG A 153 9.29 21.71 8.38
N GLU A 154 8.20 22.09 7.71
CA GLU A 154 6.92 22.47 8.34
C GLU A 154 5.97 21.26 8.49
N GLY A 155 6.41 20.04 8.14
CA GLY A 155 5.63 18.82 8.13
C GLY A 155 5.47 18.24 6.72
N ASN A 156 4.73 17.15 6.61
CA ASN A 156 4.50 16.51 5.33
C ASN A 156 3.41 17.27 4.55
N PHE A 157 3.71 17.54 3.29
CA PHE A 157 2.74 18.07 2.34
C PHE A 157 2.52 17.04 1.23
N ASP A 158 1.27 16.70 0.96
CA ASP A 158 0.92 15.71 -0.05
C ASP A 158 0.13 16.34 -1.18
N LEU A 159 0.53 16.04 -2.42
CA LEU A 159 -0.19 16.44 -3.62
C LEU A 159 -0.60 15.20 -4.40
N VAL A 160 -1.91 15.05 -4.59
CA VAL A 160 -2.50 13.96 -5.35
C VAL A 160 -2.95 14.46 -6.71
N GLY A 161 -2.74 13.66 -7.75
CA GLY A 161 -3.13 14.00 -9.11
C GLY A 161 -3.41 12.79 -9.98
N ASN A 162 -3.82 13.10 -11.21
CA ASN A 162 -4.08 12.13 -12.26
C ASN A 162 -3.36 12.53 -13.55
N ASN A 163 -3.31 11.61 -14.52
CA ASN A 163 -2.77 11.91 -15.85
C ASN A 163 -3.76 12.59 -16.79
N PHE A 164 -4.97 12.91 -16.31
CA PHE A 164 -5.97 13.69 -17.05
C PHE A 164 -6.16 15.06 -16.40
N PRO A 165 -6.36 16.13 -17.18
CA PRO A 165 -6.60 17.47 -16.64
C PRO A 165 -8.02 17.68 -16.10
N VAL A 166 -8.88 16.70 -16.24
CA VAL A 166 -10.29 16.65 -15.88
C VAL A 166 -10.60 15.43 -15.03
N PHE A 167 -11.81 15.40 -14.42
CA PHE A 167 -12.28 14.25 -13.66
C PHE A 167 -13.72 13.91 -14.05
N PHE A 168 -14.16 12.67 -13.83
CA PHE A 168 -15.45 12.14 -14.25
C PHE A 168 -16.65 12.88 -13.62
N ILE A 169 -16.48 13.37 -12.40
CA ILE A 169 -17.52 13.98 -11.60
C ILE A 169 -16.96 15.21 -10.86
N ARG A 170 -17.84 16.12 -10.53
CA ARG A 170 -17.52 17.26 -9.65
C ARG A 170 -17.95 17.00 -8.22
N ASP A 171 -19.14 16.45 -8.02
CA ASP A 171 -19.67 16.19 -6.67
C ASP A 171 -19.18 14.84 -6.13
N ALA A 172 -18.57 14.88 -4.94
CA ALA A 172 -17.97 13.70 -4.31
C ALA A 172 -18.99 12.58 -4.02
N ILE A 173 -20.27 12.88 -3.86
CA ILE A 173 -21.31 11.87 -3.64
C ILE A 173 -21.45 10.90 -4.80
N LYS A 174 -21.05 11.32 -6.02
CA LYS A 174 -21.07 10.48 -7.22
C LYS A 174 -19.84 9.57 -7.37
N PHE A 175 -18.86 9.69 -6.49
CA PHE A 175 -17.64 8.87 -6.57
C PHE A 175 -17.92 7.37 -6.46
N PRO A 176 -18.74 6.88 -5.52
CA PRO A 176 -19.11 5.47 -5.50
C PRO A 176 -19.77 4.98 -6.79
N ASP A 177 -20.57 5.83 -7.45
CA ASP A 177 -21.25 5.47 -8.70
C ASP A 177 -20.27 5.30 -9.86
N VAL A 178 -19.27 6.19 -9.97
CA VAL A 178 -18.15 6.02 -10.91
C VAL A 178 -17.46 4.69 -10.69
N ILE A 179 -17.13 4.38 -9.44
CA ILE A 179 -16.40 3.15 -9.12
C ILE A 179 -17.25 1.92 -9.39
N HIS A 180 -18.53 1.94 -9.07
CA HIS A 180 -19.46 0.85 -9.40
C HIS A 180 -19.62 0.66 -10.92
N ALA A 181 -19.57 1.75 -11.71
CA ALA A 181 -19.64 1.65 -13.17
C ALA A 181 -18.41 0.99 -13.79
N PHE A 182 -17.22 1.29 -13.26
CA PHE A 182 -15.96 0.85 -13.84
C PHE A 182 -15.40 -0.45 -13.27
N LYS A 183 -15.71 -0.79 -12.01
CA LYS A 183 -15.22 -2.02 -11.39
C LYS A 183 -16.10 -3.23 -11.72
N PRO A 184 -15.55 -4.45 -11.57
CA PRO A 184 -16.36 -5.65 -11.62
C PRO A 184 -17.56 -5.57 -10.68
N ASN A 185 -18.68 -6.13 -11.11
CA ASN A 185 -19.90 -6.19 -10.30
C ASN A 185 -19.61 -6.90 -8.97
N PRO A 186 -19.92 -6.30 -7.81
CA PRO A 186 -19.59 -6.87 -6.51
C PRO A 186 -20.28 -8.22 -6.22
N LYS A 187 -21.36 -8.54 -6.92
CA LYS A 187 -22.08 -9.81 -6.77
C LYS A 187 -21.46 -10.91 -7.65
N SER A 188 -21.17 -10.62 -8.92
CA SER A 188 -20.71 -11.62 -9.89
C SER A 188 -19.19 -11.65 -10.05
N HIS A 189 -18.48 -10.59 -9.63
CA HIS A 189 -17.05 -10.35 -9.89
C HIS A 189 -16.69 -10.29 -11.39
N ILE A 190 -17.68 -10.01 -12.24
CA ILE A 190 -17.50 -9.90 -13.69
C ILE A 190 -17.50 -8.42 -14.09
N GLN A 191 -16.56 -8.06 -14.99
CA GLN A 191 -16.52 -6.75 -15.62
C GLN A 191 -17.68 -6.60 -16.61
N GLU A 192 -18.53 -5.62 -16.40
CA GLU A 192 -19.71 -5.34 -17.21
C GLU A 192 -19.58 -3.96 -17.88
N ASN A 193 -18.97 -3.91 -19.07
CA ASN A 193 -18.65 -2.65 -19.74
C ASN A 193 -19.87 -1.79 -20.10
N TRP A 194 -21.05 -2.39 -20.25
CA TRP A 194 -22.28 -1.63 -20.46
C TRP A 194 -22.60 -0.66 -19.32
N ARG A 195 -22.16 -0.96 -18.09
CA ARG A 195 -22.36 -0.10 -16.91
C ARG A 195 -21.63 1.23 -17.05
N ILE A 196 -20.50 1.24 -17.74
CA ILE A 196 -19.73 2.45 -18.01
C ILE A 196 -20.51 3.36 -18.95
N LEU A 197 -21.07 2.79 -20.02
CA LEU A 197 -21.87 3.54 -20.99
C LEU A 197 -23.17 4.06 -20.36
N ASP A 198 -23.81 3.23 -19.54
CA ASP A 198 -25.00 3.59 -18.78
C ASP A 198 -24.72 4.77 -17.85
N PHE A 199 -23.64 4.71 -17.08
CA PHE A 199 -23.21 5.82 -16.22
C PHE A 199 -22.99 7.11 -17.00
N CYS A 200 -22.27 7.06 -18.12
CA CYS A 200 -22.00 8.24 -18.95
C CYS A 200 -23.28 8.81 -19.60
N SER A 201 -24.23 7.97 -19.95
CA SER A 201 -25.50 8.40 -20.52
C SER A 201 -26.38 9.17 -19.53
N HIS A 202 -26.32 8.77 -18.25
CA HIS A 202 -27.06 9.44 -17.17
C HIS A 202 -26.33 10.65 -16.57
N LEU A 203 -25.00 10.73 -16.75
CA LEU A 203 -24.15 11.80 -16.22
C LEU A 203 -23.30 12.44 -17.34
N PRO A 204 -23.89 13.31 -18.18
CA PRO A 204 -23.18 13.94 -19.29
C PRO A 204 -21.92 14.73 -18.89
N GLU A 205 -21.83 15.20 -17.65
CA GLU A 205 -20.62 15.86 -17.12
C GLU A 205 -19.38 14.97 -17.18
N SER A 206 -19.54 13.64 -17.21
CA SER A 206 -18.46 12.67 -17.29
C SER A 206 -17.86 12.52 -18.68
N LEU A 207 -18.55 12.96 -19.73
CA LEU A 207 -18.15 12.75 -21.12
C LEU A 207 -16.79 13.36 -21.46
N SER A 208 -16.47 14.53 -20.90
CA SER A 208 -15.16 15.16 -21.11
C SER A 208 -14.01 14.25 -20.64
N THR A 209 -14.13 13.65 -19.47
CA THR A 209 -13.11 12.70 -18.96
C THR A 209 -13.12 11.41 -19.75
N PHE A 210 -14.29 11.01 -20.25
CA PHE A 210 -14.42 9.81 -21.07
C PHE A 210 -13.69 9.95 -22.40
N THR A 211 -13.70 11.13 -23.03
CA THR A 211 -12.90 11.39 -24.24
C THR A 211 -11.41 11.27 -23.96
N TRP A 212 -10.92 11.86 -22.86
CA TRP A 212 -9.53 11.69 -22.41
C TRP A 212 -9.17 10.23 -22.10
N PHE A 213 -10.09 9.48 -21.53
CA PHE A 213 -9.88 8.06 -21.22
C PHE A 213 -9.64 7.22 -22.46
N TYR A 214 -10.32 7.52 -23.57
CA TYR A 214 -10.18 6.80 -24.85
C TYR A 214 -9.11 7.36 -25.78
N ASP A 215 -8.54 8.51 -25.45
CA ASP A 215 -7.39 9.07 -26.16
C ASP A 215 -6.10 8.31 -25.78
N ASP A 216 -5.01 8.63 -26.46
CA ASP A 216 -3.68 8.03 -26.27
C ASP A 216 -3.13 8.20 -24.84
N VAL A 217 -3.50 9.26 -24.16
CA VAL A 217 -3.15 9.50 -22.76
C VAL A 217 -3.73 8.46 -21.80
N GLY A 218 -4.74 7.69 -22.21
CA GLY A 218 -5.31 6.58 -21.44
C GLY A 218 -4.44 5.32 -21.43
N ILE A 219 -3.41 5.27 -22.29
CA ILE A 219 -2.47 4.15 -22.42
C ILE A 219 -1.01 4.65 -22.47
N PRO A 220 -0.53 5.37 -21.44
CA PRO A 220 0.85 5.86 -21.42
C PRO A 220 1.83 4.70 -21.51
N GLN A 221 2.96 4.93 -22.18
CA GLN A 221 4.01 3.92 -22.36
C GLN A 221 4.55 3.42 -21.01
N ASP A 222 4.80 4.33 -20.09
CA ASP A 222 5.17 4.08 -18.70
C ASP A 222 4.91 5.33 -17.84
N TYR A 223 5.14 5.26 -16.54
CA TYR A 223 4.94 6.39 -15.62
C TYR A 223 5.88 7.59 -15.85
N ARG A 224 6.98 7.42 -16.57
CA ARG A 224 7.92 8.51 -16.89
C ARG A 224 7.49 9.32 -18.11
N HIS A 225 6.55 8.80 -18.91
CA HIS A 225 6.12 9.39 -20.16
C HIS A 225 4.67 9.91 -20.10
N MET A 226 4.12 10.10 -18.93
CA MET A 226 2.79 10.68 -18.74
C MET A 226 2.87 12.07 -18.11
N GLU A 227 1.97 12.95 -18.49
CA GLU A 227 1.73 14.21 -17.79
C GLU A 227 0.99 13.95 -16.47
N GLY A 228 1.04 14.91 -15.57
CA GLY A 228 0.31 14.87 -14.30
C GLY A 228 -0.40 16.18 -14.04
N PHE A 229 -1.59 16.09 -13.45
CA PHE A 229 -2.43 17.23 -13.14
C PHE A 229 -2.97 17.10 -11.73
N GLY A 230 -2.87 18.19 -10.95
CA GLY A 230 -3.50 18.25 -9.63
C GLY A 230 -5.02 18.38 -9.68
N VAL A 231 -5.58 18.62 -10.85
CA VAL A 231 -6.99 18.78 -11.20
C VAL A 231 -7.67 19.92 -10.45
N GLN A 232 -7.68 19.88 -9.12
CA GLN A 232 -8.29 20.89 -8.26
C GLN A 232 -7.54 22.22 -8.31
N THR A 233 -8.23 23.30 -7.92
CA THR A 233 -7.61 24.59 -7.65
C THR A 233 -7.19 24.65 -6.19
N PHE A 234 -5.92 24.95 -5.97
CA PHE A 234 -5.32 25.15 -4.65
C PHE A 234 -5.13 26.61 -4.36
N THR A 235 -4.92 26.96 -3.11
CA THR A 235 -4.55 28.31 -2.70
C THR A 235 -3.10 28.32 -2.21
N LEU A 236 -2.31 29.28 -2.70
CA LEU A 236 -1.04 29.67 -2.12
C LEU A 236 -1.21 31.00 -1.42
N ILE A 237 -0.69 31.11 -0.20
CA ILE A 237 -0.80 32.32 0.64
C ILE A 237 0.57 32.85 0.90
N ASN A 238 0.80 34.12 0.59
CA ASN A 238 2.07 34.78 0.81
C ASN A 238 2.20 35.36 2.23
N LYS A 239 3.35 35.88 2.58
CA LYS A 239 3.63 36.49 3.89
C LYS A 239 2.68 37.66 4.26
N ALA A 240 2.14 38.36 3.26
CA ALA A 240 1.19 39.44 3.46
C ALA A 240 -0.26 38.95 3.61
N GLY A 241 -0.49 37.63 3.58
CA GLY A 241 -1.83 37.04 3.65
C GLY A 241 -2.59 37.08 2.32
N LYS A 242 -1.97 37.49 1.23
CA LYS A 242 -2.60 37.48 -0.10
C LYS A 242 -2.79 36.05 -0.56
N VAL A 243 -4.02 35.72 -0.94
CA VAL A 243 -4.41 34.41 -1.49
C VAL A 243 -4.24 34.43 -3.01
N ASN A 244 -3.53 33.43 -3.54
CA ASN A 244 -3.36 33.19 -4.96
C ASN A 244 -3.90 31.82 -5.34
N TYR A 245 -4.74 31.75 -6.37
CA TYR A 245 -5.27 30.49 -6.87
C TYR A 245 -4.29 29.87 -7.86
N VAL A 246 -3.99 28.59 -7.69
CA VAL A 246 -3.04 27.86 -8.53
C VAL A 246 -3.54 26.48 -8.89
N LYS A 247 -3.03 25.94 -10.02
CA LYS A 247 -3.13 24.53 -10.40
C LYS A 247 -1.74 23.97 -10.60
N PHE A 248 -1.55 22.71 -10.18
CA PHE A 248 -0.29 22.00 -10.34
C PHE A 248 -0.32 21.17 -11.61
N HIS A 249 0.65 21.37 -12.49
CA HIS A 249 0.87 20.60 -13.71
C HIS A 249 2.26 19.99 -13.67
N TRP A 250 2.36 18.72 -13.99
CA TRP A 250 3.59 17.95 -13.99
C TRP A 250 3.92 17.53 -15.42
N LYS A 251 5.07 17.90 -15.90
CA LYS A 251 5.52 17.57 -17.25
C LYS A 251 6.70 16.61 -17.20
N PRO A 252 6.64 15.47 -17.92
CA PRO A 252 7.75 14.53 -17.94
C PRO A 252 8.92 15.09 -18.75
N THR A 253 10.14 15.03 -18.20
CA THR A 253 11.36 15.46 -18.91
C THR A 253 11.69 14.54 -20.08
N CYS A 254 11.23 13.30 -20.07
CA CYS A 254 11.36 12.32 -21.16
C CYS A 254 10.37 12.57 -22.33
N GLY A 255 9.47 13.55 -22.19
CA GLY A 255 8.36 13.76 -23.12
C GLY A 255 7.21 12.78 -22.91
N VAL A 256 6.07 13.06 -23.54
CA VAL A 256 4.86 12.24 -23.47
C VAL A 256 4.93 11.15 -24.54
N LYS A 257 4.64 9.91 -24.15
CA LYS A 257 4.56 8.76 -25.07
C LYS A 257 3.47 7.81 -24.65
N SER A 258 2.80 7.23 -25.60
CA SER A 258 1.72 6.25 -25.41
C SER A 258 2.08 4.92 -26.07
N LEU A 259 1.40 3.86 -25.65
CA LEU A 259 1.45 2.58 -26.31
C LEU A 259 0.68 2.68 -27.63
N THR A 260 1.31 2.38 -28.73
CA THR A 260 0.73 2.38 -30.09
C THR A 260 0.72 0.98 -30.66
#